data_5363163a097d83600b577f24aedd8879
#
_entry.id   5363163a097d83600b577f24aedd8879
#
_cell.length_a   1.000
_cell.length_b   1.000
_cell.length_c   1.000
_cell.angle_alpha   90.00
_cell.angle_beta   90.00
_cell.angle_gamma   90.00
#
_symmetry.space_group_name_H-M   'P 1'
#
loop_
_entity.id
_entity.type
_entity.pdbx_description
1 polymer ?
#
loop_
_entity_poly.entity_id
_entity_poly.type
_entity_poly.pdbx_seq_one_letter_code
_entity_poly.pdbx_strand_id
1 'polypeptide(L)'
;MLGKDLLGLYDASVEDIMLILDTAVGMKKLLTQNLKKLPHLQGRTVTTLFYENSTRTRCSFELAAKYLGAGTVNISASSSSVQKGETLIDTGYTLDAMKNDVIVIRHPMGGAPHLLAKHVKASVVNGGDGMNEHPTQALLDFYTMREKFGSFKGLKVAILGDIKHSRVAKSNLFGLTKLGAEVVMYSPATLMPQGVERMGAKVARSREEALAGANVVMGLRIQLERMHGGLFPSLSEYAKYYGVGEEHLKYADKDCIVMHPGPVNRGVELTSDVIDADNSKITEQVLNGVAVRMALLFLLVKNRQGGEKNE
;
A
#
# COMPACT_ATOMS: atom_id res chain seq x y z
N MET A 1 2.97 20.40 5.33
CA MET A 1 2.48 20.41 3.92
C MET A 1 3.13 19.22 3.23
N LEU A 2 2.39 18.37 2.52
CA LEU A 2 2.95 17.21 1.85
C LEU A 2 4.11 17.63 0.94
N GLY A 3 5.22 16.89 0.93
CA GLY A 3 6.36 17.16 0.03
C GLY A 3 6.01 17.01 -1.46
N LYS A 4 7.02 17.19 -2.34
CA LYS A 4 6.87 17.00 -3.79
C LYS A 4 6.45 15.56 -4.14
N ASP A 5 6.92 14.58 -3.38
CA ASP A 5 6.86 13.15 -3.68
C ASP A 5 6.23 12.36 -2.53
N LEU A 6 5.75 11.13 -2.82
CA LEU A 6 5.46 10.12 -1.80
C LEU A 6 6.26 8.85 -2.09
N LEU A 7 7.44 8.73 -1.48
CA LEU A 7 8.39 7.66 -1.76
C LEU A 7 8.31 6.49 -0.76
N GLY A 8 7.91 6.76 0.49
CA GLY A 8 7.75 5.77 1.55
C GLY A 8 7.04 6.37 2.76
N LEU A 9 6.73 5.53 3.76
CA LEU A 9 6.19 5.97 5.04
C LEU A 9 7.27 6.05 6.13
N TYR A 10 8.48 5.55 5.83
CA TYR A 10 9.60 5.70 6.75
C TYR A 10 9.91 7.18 7.01
N ASP A 11 9.94 8.02 5.98
CA ASP A 11 10.24 9.45 6.09
C ASP A 11 8.99 10.34 6.20
N ALA A 12 7.79 9.80 5.94
CA ALA A 12 6.55 10.56 6.02
C ALA A 12 6.24 10.97 7.46
N SER A 13 5.82 12.22 7.67
CA SER A 13 5.36 12.70 8.97
C SER A 13 3.95 12.18 9.30
N VAL A 14 3.59 12.22 10.58
CA VAL A 14 2.22 11.91 11.02
C VAL A 14 1.23 12.88 10.38
N GLU A 15 1.60 14.14 10.30
CA GLU A 15 0.79 15.22 9.73
C GLU A 15 0.50 14.96 8.24
N ASP A 16 1.50 14.52 7.47
CA ASP A 16 1.31 14.18 6.06
C ASP A 16 0.41 12.95 5.87
N ILE A 17 0.60 11.92 6.69
CA ILE A 17 -0.28 10.75 6.70
C ILE A 17 -1.71 11.18 6.98
N MET A 18 -1.94 11.94 8.06
CA MET A 18 -3.27 12.37 8.45
C MET A 18 -3.90 13.30 7.41
N LEU A 19 -3.14 14.22 6.80
CA LEU A 19 -3.62 15.09 5.74
C LEU A 19 -4.16 14.28 4.54
N ILE A 20 -3.45 13.23 4.13
CA ILE A 20 -3.91 12.36 3.04
C ILE A 20 -5.20 11.63 3.45
N LEU A 21 -5.23 11.07 4.68
CA LEU A 21 -6.41 10.35 5.17
C LEU A 21 -7.63 11.27 5.32
N ASP A 22 -7.46 12.49 5.81
CA ASP A 22 -8.54 13.47 5.96
C ASP A 22 -9.10 13.92 4.61
N THR A 23 -8.21 14.16 3.64
CA THR A 23 -8.60 14.48 2.27
C THR A 23 -9.34 13.32 1.61
N ALA A 24 -8.96 12.06 1.91
CA ALA A 24 -9.60 10.87 1.37
C ALA A 24 -11.07 10.72 1.81
N VAL A 25 -11.46 11.25 2.99
CA VAL A 25 -12.86 11.25 3.44
C VAL A 25 -13.78 11.93 2.42
N GLY A 26 -13.39 13.12 1.97
CA GLY A 26 -14.13 13.84 0.93
C GLY A 26 -14.17 13.08 -0.39
N MET A 27 -13.04 12.50 -0.79
CA MET A 27 -12.95 11.71 -2.04
C MET A 27 -13.82 10.45 -2.00
N LYS A 28 -13.84 9.71 -0.89
CA LYS A 28 -14.72 8.54 -0.74
C LYS A 28 -16.19 8.92 -0.81
N LYS A 29 -16.59 10.03 -0.18
CA LYS A 29 -17.97 10.54 -0.24
C LYS A 29 -18.40 10.81 -1.68
N LEU A 30 -17.53 11.41 -2.49
CA LEU A 30 -17.82 11.67 -3.90
C LEU A 30 -17.98 10.37 -4.70
N LEU A 31 -17.14 9.37 -4.46
CA LEU A 31 -17.23 8.06 -5.11
C LEU A 31 -18.54 7.34 -4.77
N THR A 32 -18.97 7.36 -3.52
CA THR A 32 -20.22 6.73 -3.07
C THR A 32 -21.47 7.43 -3.60
N GLN A 33 -21.37 8.72 -3.91
CA GLN A 33 -22.44 9.51 -4.57
C GLN A 33 -22.42 9.38 -6.09
N ASN A 34 -21.63 8.48 -6.67
CA ASN A 34 -21.43 8.31 -8.13
C ASN A 34 -20.93 9.57 -8.87
N LEU A 35 -20.32 10.52 -8.16
CA LEU A 35 -19.68 11.69 -8.74
C LEU A 35 -18.27 11.32 -9.22
N LYS A 36 -18.18 10.86 -10.47
CA LYS A 36 -16.95 10.30 -11.07
C LYS A 36 -16.28 11.22 -12.09
N LYS A 37 -16.65 12.51 -12.12
CA LYS A 37 -16.03 13.52 -13.00
C LYS A 37 -15.86 14.83 -12.23
N LEU A 38 -14.67 15.00 -11.64
CA LEU A 38 -14.31 16.18 -10.88
C LEU A 38 -13.23 16.95 -11.67
N PRO A 39 -13.32 18.28 -11.83
CA PRO A 39 -12.36 19.04 -12.62
C PRO A 39 -11.08 19.39 -11.86
N HIS A 40 -10.80 18.73 -10.72
CA HIS A 40 -9.72 19.11 -9.82
C HIS A 40 -8.32 19.00 -10.44
N LEU A 41 -8.13 18.07 -11.38
CA LEU A 41 -6.86 17.86 -12.08
C LEU A 41 -7.02 18.01 -13.61
N GLN A 42 -7.98 18.81 -14.06
CA GLN A 42 -8.16 19.09 -15.48
C GLN A 42 -6.89 19.72 -16.07
N GLY A 43 -6.45 19.22 -17.23
CA GLY A 43 -5.22 19.67 -17.89
C GLY A 43 -3.93 19.12 -17.26
N ARG A 44 -4.02 18.25 -16.28
CA ARG A 44 -2.86 17.56 -15.66
C ARG A 44 -2.71 16.14 -16.17
N THR A 45 -1.50 15.61 -16.12
CA THR A 45 -1.17 14.27 -16.61
C THR A 45 -0.56 13.43 -15.52
N VAL A 46 -1.10 12.23 -15.35
CA VAL A 46 -0.61 11.20 -14.43
C VAL A 46 -0.12 10.00 -15.25
N THR A 47 1.17 9.67 -15.14
CA THR A 47 1.76 8.50 -15.80
C THR A 47 1.95 7.37 -14.80
N THR A 48 1.47 6.16 -15.13
CA THR A 48 1.86 4.94 -14.44
C THR A 48 3.00 4.25 -15.18
N LEU A 49 4.16 4.15 -14.53
CA LEU A 49 5.39 3.54 -15.04
C LEU A 49 5.67 2.25 -14.28
N PHE A 50 5.23 1.10 -14.84
CA PHE A 50 5.24 -0.17 -14.13
C PHE A 50 6.21 -1.17 -14.76
N TYR A 51 7.21 -1.55 -13.98
CA TYR A 51 8.20 -2.59 -14.30
C TYR A 51 7.81 -3.96 -13.74
N GLU A 52 6.79 -4.03 -12.90
CA GLU A 52 6.17 -5.27 -12.40
C GLU A 52 4.69 -5.31 -12.72
N ASN A 53 4.15 -6.52 -12.91
CA ASN A 53 2.72 -6.71 -13.12
C ASN A 53 1.91 -6.26 -11.90
N SER A 54 0.88 -5.44 -12.12
CA SER A 54 -0.06 -5.02 -11.09
C SER A 54 -1.36 -4.53 -11.69
N THR A 55 -2.40 -5.34 -11.59
CA THR A 55 -3.74 -4.94 -12.05
C THR A 55 -4.36 -3.92 -11.11
N ARG A 56 -4.45 -4.26 -9.80
CA ARG A 56 -5.13 -3.43 -8.81
C ARG A 56 -4.52 -2.04 -8.67
N THR A 57 -3.20 -1.96 -8.43
CA THR A 57 -2.54 -0.67 -8.20
C THR A 57 -2.63 0.23 -9.44
N ARG A 58 -2.36 -0.32 -10.63
CA ARG A 58 -2.44 0.42 -11.89
C ARG A 58 -3.86 0.93 -12.14
N CYS A 59 -4.86 0.04 -12.15
CA CYS A 59 -6.26 0.43 -12.38
C CYS A 59 -6.75 1.45 -11.35
N SER A 60 -6.38 1.30 -10.08
CA SER A 60 -6.79 2.22 -9.02
C SER A 60 -6.20 3.63 -9.19
N PHE A 61 -4.93 3.77 -9.59
CA PHE A 61 -4.35 5.07 -9.91
C PHE A 61 -4.94 5.68 -11.18
N GLU A 62 -5.17 4.85 -12.20
CA GLU A 62 -5.80 5.29 -13.44
C GLU A 62 -7.23 5.81 -13.20
N LEU A 63 -8.03 5.07 -12.43
CA LEU A 63 -9.38 5.50 -12.04
C LEU A 63 -9.33 6.77 -11.18
N ALA A 64 -8.44 6.84 -10.20
CA ALA A 64 -8.27 8.02 -9.36
C ALA A 64 -7.96 9.28 -10.19
N ALA A 65 -7.02 9.17 -11.13
CA ALA A 65 -6.66 10.27 -12.03
C ALA A 65 -7.85 10.68 -12.94
N LYS A 66 -8.53 9.71 -13.57
CA LYS A 66 -9.69 9.95 -14.44
C LYS A 66 -10.85 10.59 -13.69
N TYR A 67 -11.13 10.16 -12.45
CA TYR A 67 -12.20 10.73 -11.64
C TYR A 67 -11.91 12.18 -11.23
N LEU A 68 -10.65 12.56 -11.12
CA LEU A 68 -10.22 13.93 -10.88
C LEU A 68 -10.08 14.77 -12.17
N GLY A 69 -10.34 14.20 -13.34
CA GLY A 69 -10.28 14.90 -14.64
C GLY A 69 -8.88 14.98 -15.24
N ALA A 70 -7.89 14.24 -14.72
CA ALA A 70 -6.55 14.19 -15.28
C ALA A 70 -6.47 13.29 -16.52
N GLY A 71 -5.57 13.62 -17.44
CA GLY A 71 -5.10 12.72 -18.48
C GLY A 71 -4.26 11.58 -17.86
N THR A 72 -4.35 10.36 -18.43
CA THR A 72 -3.59 9.21 -17.95
C THR A 72 -2.75 8.61 -19.07
N VAL A 73 -1.49 8.29 -18.76
CA VAL A 73 -0.58 7.53 -19.62
C VAL A 73 -0.15 6.28 -18.89
N ASN A 74 -0.23 5.12 -19.54
CA ASN A 74 0.18 3.84 -18.96
C ASN A 74 1.37 3.28 -19.71
N ILE A 75 2.49 3.09 -19.01
CA ILE A 75 3.72 2.51 -19.54
C ILE A 75 4.01 1.21 -18.78
N SER A 76 4.10 0.13 -19.52
CA SER A 76 4.59 -1.17 -19.00
C SER A 76 5.99 -1.43 -19.57
N ALA A 77 6.93 -1.78 -18.70
CA ALA A 77 8.30 -2.09 -19.12
C ALA A 77 8.37 -3.21 -20.16
N SER A 78 7.45 -4.18 -20.09
CA SER A 78 7.37 -5.30 -21.05
C SER A 78 7.01 -4.89 -22.48
N SER A 79 6.51 -3.66 -22.68
CA SER A 79 6.10 -3.13 -24.00
C SER A 79 6.68 -1.75 -24.30
N SER A 80 7.77 -1.35 -23.65
CA SER A 80 8.38 -0.03 -23.77
C SER A 80 9.82 -0.07 -24.23
N SER A 81 10.44 1.10 -24.47
CA SER A 81 11.84 1.30 -24.80
C SER A 81 12.84 0.75 -23.77
N VAL A 82 12.37 0.47 -22.55
CA VAL A 82 13.16 -0.24 -21.53
C VAL A 82 13.75 -1.55 -22.06
N GLN A 83 13.01 -2.27 -22.91
CA GLN A 83 13.53 -3.48 -23.57
C GLN A 83 14.69 -3.23 -24.53
N LYS A 84 14.89 -1.99 -24.98
CA LYS A 84 15.99 -1.57 -25.83
C LYS A 84 17.20 -1.07 -25.04
N GLY A 85 17.18 -1.21 -23.70
CA GLY A 85 18.26 -0.78 -22.81
C GLY A 85 18.14 0.66 -22.29
N GLU A 86 16.98 1.33 -22.45
CA GLU A 86 16.75 2.66 -21.87
C GLU A 86 16.79 2.58 -20.33
N THR A 87 17.56 3.48 -19.72
CA THR A 87 17.69 3.52 -18.27
C THR A 87 16.44 4.14 -17.61
N LEU A 88 16.23 3.87 -16.30
CA LEU A 88 15.14 4.50 -15.55
C LEU A 88 15.22 6.03 -15.57
N ILE A 89 16.44 6.59 -15.51
CA ILE A 89 16.67 8.03 -15.51
C ILE A 89 16.31 8.63 -16.87
N ASP A 90 16.71 8.01 -17.97
CA ASP A 90 16.39 8.48 -19.32
C ASP A 90 14.89 8.40 -19.60
N THR A 91 14.22 7.33 -19.15
CA THR A 91 12.75 7.25 -19.17
C THR A 91 12.13 8.41 -18.36
N GLY A 92 12.70 8.73 -17.20
CA GLY A 92 12.26 9.86 -16.37
C GLY A 92 12.40 11.21 -17.10
N TYR A 93 13.55 11.47 -17.71
CA TYR A 93 13.78 12.70 -18.49
C TYR A 93 12.82 12.81 -19.68
N THR A 94 12.55 11.70 -20.36
CA THR A 94 11.57 11.66 -21.45
C THR A 94 10.17 12.05 -20.97
N LEU A 95 9.72 11.50 -19.84
CA LEU A 95 8.42 11.82 -19.24
C LEU A 95 8.34 13.28 -18.75
N ASP A 96 9.41 13.80 -18.17
CA ASP A 96 9.50 15.21 -17.75
C ASP A 96 9.45 16.18 -18.96
N ALA A 97 10.13 15.83 -20.06
CA ALA A 97 10.09 16.59 -21.29
C ALA A 97 8.68 16.65 -21.90
N MET A 98 7.88 15.58 -21.72
CA MET A 98 6.46 15.51 -22.07
C MET A 98 5.54 16.24 -21.09
N LYS A 99 6.08 16.97 -20.09
CA LYS A 99 5.33 17.74 -19.11
C LYS A 99 4.37 16.91 -18.26
N ASN A 100 4.79 15.73 -17.84
CA ASN A 100 4.05 14.96 -16.85
C ASN A 100 4.02 15.68 -15.50
N ASP A 101 2.86 15.66 -14.82
CA ASP A 101 2.72 16.25 -13.49
C ASP A 101 3.04 15.25 -12.38
N VAL A 102 2.61 13.98 -12.55
CA VAL A 102 2.83 12.91 -11.56
C VAL A 102 3.25 11.64 -12.27
N ILE A 103 4.31 10.99 -11.76
CA ILE A 103 4.78 9.68 -12.20
C ILE A 103 4.58 8.68 -11.05
N VAL A 104 3.68 7.71 -11.25
CA VAL A 104 3.49 6.58 -10.33
C VAL A 104 4.38 5.44 -10.79
N ILE A 105 5.45 5.18 -10.07
CA ILE A 105 6.41 4.12 -10.42
C ILE A 105 6.21 2.87 -9.57
N ARG A 106 6.23 1.69 -10.22
CA ARG A 106 6.35 0.38 -9.56
C ARG A 106 7.54 -0.37 -10.15
N HIS A 107 8.47 -0.78 -9.28
CA HIS A 107 9.77 -1.32 -9.72
C HIS A 107 10.18 -2.54 -8.88
N PRO A 108 10.87 -3.56 -9.47
CA PRO A 108 11.37 -4.71 -8.71
C PRO A 108 12.53 -4.38 -7.76
N MET A 109 13.25 -3.29 -8.00
CA MET A 109 14.38 -2.88 -7.15
C MET A 109 13.93 -1.83 -6.12
N GLY A 110 14.26 -2.07 -4.85
CA GLY A 110 14.09 -1.09 -3.78
C GLY A 110 14.91 0.18 -4.05
N GLY A 111 14.34 1.36 -3.76
CA GLY A 111 14.98 2.65 -3.96
C GLY A 111 14.83 3.24 -5.37
N ALA A 112 14.29 2.51 -6.34
CA ALA A 112 14.08 3.04 -7.70
C ALA A 112 13.20 4.31 -7.73
N PRO A 113 12.10 4.44 -6.96
CA PRO A 113 11.35 5.68 -6.87
C PRO A 113 12.17 6.85 -6.32
N HIS A 114 13.05 6.59 -5.35
CA HIS A 114 13.92 7.62 -4.76
C HIS A 114 14.97 8.10 -5.78
N LEU A 115 15.51 7.17 -6.56
CA LEU A 115 16.43 7.52 -7.65
C LEU A 115 15.72 8.39 -8.69
N LEU A 116 14.54 7.99 -9.15
CA LEU A 116 13.78 8.74 -10.15
C LEU A 116 13.43 10.15 -9.65
N ALA A 117 12.96 10.28 -8.40
CA ALA A 117 12.53 11.55 -7.80
C ALA A 117 13.63 12.63 -7.75
N LYS A 118 14.90 12.20 -7.72
CA LYS A 118 16.07 13.12 -7.76
C LYS A 118 16.33 13.71 -9.15
N HIS A 119 15.82 13.09 -10.21
CA HIS A 119 16.14 13.44 -11.59
C HIS A 119 14.96 14.06 -12.36
N VAL A 120 13.74 14.02 -11.80
CA VAL A 120 12.55 14.54 -12.48
C VAL A 120 11.90 15.69 -11.70
N LYS A 121 11.27 16.60 -12.44
CA LYS A 121 10.47 17.70 -11.88
C LYS A 121 9.06 17.22 -11.49
N ALA A 122 8.52 16.23 -12.19
CA ALA A 122 7.26 15.60 -11.87
C ALA A 122 7.25 15.07 -10.43
N SER A 123 6.10 15.08 -9.78
CA SER A 123 5.93 14.39 -8.51
C SER A 123 6.03 12.88 -8.69
N VAL A 124 6.81 12.20 -7.86
CA VAL A 124 6.98 10.75 -7.91
C VAL A 124 6.22 10.08 -6.78
N VAL A 125 5.41 9.08 -7.14
CA VAL A 125 4.67 8.24 -6.19
C VAL A 125 5.17 6.81 -6.28
N ASN A 126 5.60 6.26 -5.14
CA ASN A 126 5.99 4.86 -5.04
C ASN A 126 4.75 3.94 -5.07
N GLY A 127 4.51 3.26 -6.18
CA GLY A 127 3.48 2.23 -6.38
C GLY A 127 3.92 0.82 -5.95
N GLY A 128 5.07 0.72 -5.26
CA GLY A 128 5.69 -0.50 -4.74
C GLY A 128 7.06 -0.76 -5.35
N ASP A 129 8.11 -0.85 -4.53
CA ASP A 129 9.48 -1.05 -4.95
C ASP A 129 10.12 -2.25 -4.26
N GLY A 130 10.32 -3.33 -4.98
CA GLY A 130 10.94 -4.57 -4.50
C GLY A 130 10.29 -5.08 -3.21
N MET A 131 11.11 -5.30 -2.19
CA MET A 131 10.69 -5.65 -0.81
C MET A 131 10.78 -4.43 0.13
N ASN A 132 10.90 -3.20 -0.42
CA ASN A 132 11.10 -2.00 0.37
C ASN A 132 9.77 -1.44 0.89
N GLU A 133 9.05 -0.63 0.11
CA GLU A 133 7.80 -0.02 0.57
C GLU A 133 6.68 -0.03 -0.50
N HIS A 134 5.45 0.10 -0.02
CA HIS A 134 4.25 0.38 -0.82
C HIS A 134 3.35 1.37 -0.06
N PRO A 135 3.75 2.65 0.01
CA PRO A 135 3.13 3.63 0.90
C PRO A 135 1.62 3.79 0.67
N THR A 136 1.17 3.80 -0.59
CA THR A 136 -0.26 3.97 -0.88
C THR A 136 -1.12 2.76 -0.53
N GLN A 137 -0.53 1.57 -0.40
CA GLN A 137 -1.23 0.41 0.16
C GLN A 137 -1.41 0.58 1.66
N ALA A 138 -0.36 0.92 2.40
CA ALA A 138 -0.49 1.14 3.84
C ALA A 138 -1.44 2.30 4.17
N LEU A 139 -1.42 3.38 3.39
CA LEU A 139 -2.37 4.49 3.57
C LEU A 139 -3.84 4.06 3.40
N LEU A 140 -4.16 3.21 2.42
CA LEU A 140 -5.53 2.69 2.28
C LEU A 140 -5.88 1.71 3.41
N ASP A 141 -4.91 0.95 3.91
CA ASP A 141 -5.08 0.09 5.07
C ASP A 141 -5.40 0.94 6.31
N PHE A 142 -4.64 2.03 6.54
CA PHE A 142 -4.90 3.00 7.62
C PHE A 142 -6.27 3.65 7.48
N TYR A 143 -6.64 4.06 6.27
CA TYR A 143 -7.94 4.65 6.03
C TYR A 143 -9.06 3.67 6.41
N THR A 144 -8.94 2.39 6.04
CA THR A 144 -9.90 1.34 6.38
C THR A 144 -9.98 1.10 7.90
N MET A 145 -8.83 1.06 8.59
CA MET A 145 -8.79 0.94 10.05
C MET A 145 -9.46 2.15 10.72
N ARG A 146 -9.16 3.36 10.26
CA ARG A 146 -9.71 4.60 10.83
C ARG A 146 -11.23 4.71 10.63
N GLU A 147 -11.77 4.24 9.53
CA GLU A 147 -13.23 4.20 9.32
C GLU A 147 -13.95 3.35 10.36
N LYS A 148 -13.35 2.25 10.79
CA LYS A 148 -13.94 1.36 11.81
C LYS A 148 -13.71 1.88 13.23
N PHE A 149 -12.49 2.31 13.55
CA PHE A 149 -12.07 2.55 14.94
C PHE A 149 -11.91 4.04 15.31
N GLY A 150 -11.91 4.94 14.34
CA GLY A 150 -11.77 6.38 14.54
C GLY A 150 -10.33 6.84 14.86
N SER A 151 -9.57 6.08 15.63
CA SER A 151 -8.20 6.40 16.08
C SER A 151 -7.27 5.21 15.90
N PHE A 152 -5.98 5.47 15.80
CA PHE A 152 -4.94 4.43 15.75
C PHE A 152 -4.34 4.14 17.13
N LYS A 153 -4.37 5.14 18.02
CA LYS A 153 -3.77 5.02 19.34
C LYS A 153 -4.43 3.91 20.15
N GLY A 154 -3.63 2.94 20.55
CA GLY A 154 -4.09 1.79 21.32
C GLY A 154 -4.67 0.64 20.49
N LEU A 155 -4.77 0.77 19.15
CA LEU A 155 -5.12 -0.36 18.30
C LEU A 155 -3.99 -1.39 18.31
N LYS A 156 -4.35 -2.66 18.44
CA LYS A 156 -3.47 -3.80 18.19
C LYS A 156 -3.72 -4.34 16.79
N VAL A 157 -2.69 -4.29 15.94
CA VAL A 157 -2.72 -4.77 14.56
C VAL A 157 -1.86 -6.00 14.44
N ALA A 158 -2.47 -7.17 14.24
CA ALA A 158 -1.79 -8.43 14.00
C ALA A 158 -1.55 -8.59 12.48
N ILE A 159 -0.29 -8.69 12.07
CA ILE A 159 0.12 -8.92 10.69
C ILE A 159 0.72 -10.32 10.58
N LEU A 160 0.06 -11.20 9.82
CA LEU A 160 0.43 -12.60 9.70
C LEU A 160 0.74 -12.96 8.24
N GLY A 161 1.79 -13.72 8.02
CA GLY A 161 2.15 -14.22 6.68
C GLY A 161 3.60 -14.04 6.32
N ASP A 162 3.90 -13.84 5.04
CA ASP A 162 5.26 -13.59 4.57
C ASP A 162 5.70 -12.15 4.87
N ILE A 163 6.22 -11.94 6.06
CA ILE A 163 6.67 -10.61 6.51
C ILE A 163 7.94 -10.19 5.77
N LYS A 164 8.88 -11.13 5.59
CA LYS A 164 10.21 -10.87 5.04
C LYS A 164 10.19 -10.29 3.63
N HIS A 165 9.33 -10.81 2.76
CA HIS A 165 9.23 -10.39 1.37
C HIS A 165 8.11 -9.36 1.13
N SER A 166 7.38 -8.97 2.18
CA SER A 166 6.24 -8.07 2.06
C SER A 166 6.62 -6.61 2.27
N ARG A 167 6.67 -5.85 1.18
CA ARG A 167 6.76 -4.38 1.21
C ARG A 167 5.56 -3.73 1.92
N VAL A 168 4.40 -4.41 1.93
CA VAL A 168 3.19 -3.92 2.60
C VAL A 168 3.34 -4.02 4.12
N ALA A 169 3.88 -5.14 4.63
CA ALA A 169 4.17 -5.29 6.06
C ALA A 169 5.07 -4.16 6.56
N LYS A 170 6.12 -3.85 5.80
CA LYS A 170 7.09 -2.82 6.16
C LYS A 170 6.47 -1.42 6.19
N SER A 171 5.72 -1.03 5.15
CA SER A 171 5.05 0.27 5.13
C SER A 171 3.97 0.39 6.22
N ASN A 172 3.22 -0.70 6.49
CA ASN A 172 2.27 -0.72 7.60
C ASN A 172 2.98 -0.54 8.94
N LEU A 173 4.09 -1.26 9.17
CA LEU A 173 4.87 -1.13 10.40
C LEU A 173 5.31 0.32 10.63
N PHE A 174 5.94 0.96 9.65
CA PHE A 174 6.43 2.33 9.78
C PHE A 174 5.31 3.33 10.10
N GLY A 175 4.21 3.27 9.36
CA GLY A 175 3.13 4.23 9.56
C GLY A 175 2.33 3.97 10.84
N LEU A 176 1.96 2.72 11.13
CA LEU A 176 1.16 2.39 12.32
C LEU A 176 1.91 2.69 13.61
N THR A 177 3.22 2.42 13.67
CA THR A 177 4.05 2.73 14.84
C THR A 177 4.06 4.25 15.10
N LYS A 178 4.22 5.06 14.06
CA LYS A 178 4.16 6.53 14.16
C LYS A 178 2.78 7.02 14.62
N LEU A 179 1.71 6.34 14.19
CA LEU A 179 0.34 6.67 14.56
C LEU A 179 -0.07 6.17 15.95
N GLY A 180 0.83 5.47 16.65
CA GLY A 180 0.61 5.00 18.02
C GLY A 180 -0.15 3.68 18.14
N ALA A 181 -0.23 2.90 17.08
CA ALA A 181 -0.77 1.54 17.11
C ALA A 181 0.32 0.53 17.54
N GLU A 182 -0.10 -0.56 18.18
CA GLU A 182 0.74 -1.71 18.45
C GLU A 182 0.72 -2.65 17.25
N VAL A 183 1.89 -2.93 16.67
CA VAL A 183 2.03 -3.88 15.56
C VAL A 183 2.62 -5.18 16.08
N VAL A 184 1.88 -6.27 15.94
CA VAL A 184 2.31 -7.62 16.30
C VAL A 184 2.45 -8.45 15.03
N MET A 185 3.60 -9.08 14.84
CA MET A 185 3.89 -9.88 13.65
C MET A 185 4.05 -11.36 13.99
N TYR A 186 3.50 -12.22 13.13
CA TYR A 186 3.63 -13.67 13.25
C TYR A 186 3.88 -14.30 11.87
N SER A 187 4.89 -15.16 11.80
CA SER A 187 5.36 -15.81 10.58
C SER A 187 6.22 -17.02 10.91
N PRO A 188 6.41 -17.98 10.00
CA PRO A 188 7.54 -18.93 10.11
C PRO A 188 8.85 -18.18 10.33
N ALA A 189 9.75 -18.72 11.14
CA ALA A 189 11.03 -18.08 11.45
C ALA A 189 11.85 -17.73 10.19
N THR A 190 11.76 -18.53 9.15
CA THR A 190 12.38 -18.32 7.83
C THR A 190 11.82 -17.14 7.05
N LEU A 191 10.58 -16.74 7.35
CA LEU A 191 9.84 -15.63 6.71
C LEU A 191 9.74 -14.40 7.64
N MET A 192 10.38 -14.43 8.81
CA MET A 192 10.47 -13.29 9.72
C MET A 192 11.79 -12.53 9.49
N PRO A 193 11.76 -11.22 9.23
CA PRO A 193 12.98 -10.42 9.11
C PRO A 193 13.71 -10.35 10.45
N GLN A 194 15.03 -10.46 10.42
CA GLN A 194 15.83 -10.24 11.62
C GLN A 194 15.77 -8.78 12.07
N GLY A 195 15.59 -8.56 13.37
CA GLY A 195 15.60 -7.22 13.96
C GLY A 195 14.37 -6.38 13.68
N VAL A 196 13.27 -6.98 13.26
CA VAL A 196 12.00 -6.27 13.01
C VAL A 196 11.47 -5.58 14.29
N GLU A 197 11.83 -6.09 15.46
CA GLU A 197 11.51 -5.49 16.76
C GLU A 197 12.17 -4.11 16.95
N ARG A 198 13.36 -3.91 16.37
CA ARG A 198 14.03 -2.59 16.37
C ARG A 198 13.30 -1.56 15.53
N MET A 199 12.44 -2.02 14.63
CA MET A 199 11.58 -1.17 13.82
C MET A 199 10.24 -0.87 14.49
N GLY A 200 10.00 -1.41 15.70
CA GLY A 200 8.82 -1.17 16.52
C GLY A 200 7.75 -2.27 16.50
N ALA A 201 7.99 -3.39 15.81
CA ALA A 201 7.08 -4.54 15.87
C ALA A 201 7.29 -5.35 17.14
N LYS A 202 6.25 -6.04 17.60
CA LYS A 202 6.35 -7.18 18.52
C LYS A 202 6.28 -8.46 17.68
N VAL A 203 7.14 -9.44 17.99
CA VAL A 203 7.11 -10.75 17.33
C VAL A 203 6.44 -11.75 18.26
N ALA A 204 5.31 -12.29 17.82
CA ALA A 204 4.58 -13.32 18.56
C ALA A 204 5.20 -14.70 18.35
N ARG A 205 5.13 -15.55 19.37
CA ARG A 205 5.64 -16.92 19.36
C ARG A 205 4.62 -17.92 18.82
N SER A 206 3.34 -17.56 18.86
CA SER A 206 2.25 -18.36 18.32
C SER A 206 1.23 -17.48 17.61
N ARG A 207 0.37 -18.09 16.81
CA ARG A 207 -0.75 -17.43 16.14
C ARG A 207 -1.73 -16.87 17.16
N GLU A 208 -2.03 -17.62 18.20
CA GLU A 208 -2.94 -17.24 19.27
C GLU A 208 -2.41 -16.02 20.04
N GLU A 209 -1.11 -15.96 20.31
CA GLU A 209 -0.46 -14.78 20.92
C GLU A 209 -0.57 -13.55 20.02
N ALA A 210 -0.36 -13.72 18.71
CA ALA A 210 -0.48 -12.63 17.75
C ALA A 210 -1.92 -12.07 17.73
N LEU A 211 -2.90 -12.98 17.70
CA LEU A 211 -4.31 -12.63 17.59
C LEU A 211 -4.92 -12.14 18.91
N ALA A 212 -4.36 -12.49 20.08
CA ALA A 212 -4.93 -12.17 21.39
C ALA A 212 -5.27 -10.69 21.52
N GLY A 213 -6.57 -10.36 21.52
CA GLY A 213 -7.09 -8.98 21.62
C GLY A 213 -6.77 -8.09 20.42
N ALA A 214 -6.40 -8.64 19.26
CA ALA A 214 -6.13 -7.86 18.06
C ALA A 214 -7.41 -7.21 17.51
N ASN A 215 -7.38 -5.91 17.30
CA ASN A 215 -8.46 -5.17 16.65
C ASN A 215 -8.45 -5.36 15.13
N VAL A 216 -7.26 -5.57 14.56
CA VAL A 216 -7.08 -5.80 13.13
C VAL A 216 -6.26 -7.06 12.92
N VAL A 217 -6.76 -7.96 12.08
CA VAL A 217 -6.08 -9.17 11.63
C VAL A 217 -5.78 -9.01 10.15
N MET A 218 -4.50 -8.79 9.81
CA MET A 218 -4.06 -8.61 8.43
C MET A 218 -3.29 -9.84 7.95
N GLY A 219 -3.89 -10.58 7.02
CA GLY A 219 -3.22 -11.65 6.32
C GLY A 219 -2.30 -11.13 5.21
N LEU A 220 -1.15 -11.76 5.02
CA LEU A 220 -0.23 -11.46 3.91
C LEU A 220 -0.01 -12.71 3.06
N ARG A 221 -0.09 -12.52 1.76
CA ARG A 221 0.15 -13.58 0.78
C ARG A 221 1.57 -14.12 0.87
N ILE A 222 1.72 -15.45 0.75
CA ILE A 222 3.02 -16.07 0.53
C ILE A 222 3.52 -15.71 -0.86
N GLN A 223 4.69 -15.09 -0.94
CA GLN A 223 5.24 -14.55 -2.20
C GLN A 223 6.21 -15.53 -2.85
N LEU A 224 5.66 -16.65 -3.36
CA LEU A 224 6.46 -17.74 -3.97
C LEU A 224 7.40 -17.24 -5.08
N GLU A 225 6.96 -16.22 -5.83
CA GLU A 225 7.73 -15.60 -6.91
C GLU A 225 8.98 -14.83 -6.44
N ARG A 226 9.10 -14.58 -5.13
CA ARG A 226 10.25 -13.89 -4.52
C ARG A 226 11.12 -14.82 -3.68
N MET A 227 10.75 -16.10 -3.59
CA MET A 227 11.46 -17.08 -2.80
C MET A 227 12.40 -17.90 -3.66
N HIS A 228 13.63 -18.06 -3.19
CA HIS A 228 14.61 -18.98 -3.78
C HIS A 228 14.58 -20.32 -3.04
N GLY A 229 13.40 -21.00 -3.01
CA GLY A 229 13.20 -22.36 -2.48
C GLY A 229 13.32 -22.52 -0.96
N GLY A 230 12.72 -23.60 -0.43
CA GLY A 230 13.05 -24.17 0.88
C GLY A 230 12.72 -23.38 2.14
N LEU A 231 11.91 -22.33 2.10
CA LEU A 231 11.61 -21.50 3.27
C LEU A 231 10.51 -22.10 4.17
N PHE A 232 9.70 -22.99 3.64
CA PHE A 232 8.72 -23.83 4.35
C PHE A 232 8.43 -25.10 3.52
N PRO A 233 7.96 -26.19 4.13
CA PRO A 233 7.87 -27.50 3.46
C PRO A 233 6.82 -27.53 2.34
N SER A 234 5.62 -27.00 2.59
CA SER A 234 4.52 -26.95 1.63
C SER A 234 3.47 -25.90 1.96
N LEU A 235 2.66 -25.47 0.98
CA LEU A 235 1.53 -24.58 1.22
C LEU A 235 0.48 -25.18 2.15
N SER A 236 0.27 -26.50 2.07
CA SER A 236 -0.66 -27.23 2.95
C SER A 236 -0.20 -27.17 4.41
N GLU A 237 1.08 -27.38 4.65
CA GLU A 237 1.66 -27.29 5.99
C GLU A 237 1.65 -25.83 6.50
N TYR A 238 1.96 -24.88 5.62
CA TYR A 238 1.82 -23.46 5.94
C TYR A 238 0.38 -23.13 6.37
N ALA A 239 -0.62 -23.50 5.59
CA ALA A 239 -2.03 -23.26 5.89
C ALA A 239 -2.42 -23.85 7.25
N LYS A 240 -1.99 -25.06 7.56
CA LYS A 240 -2.28 -25.77 8.82
C LYS A 240 -1.73 -25.03 10.04
N TYR A 241 -0.48 -24.56 9.98
CA TYR A 241 0.22 -24.00 11.15
C TYR A 241 0.19 -22.48 11.23
N TYR A 242 0.03 -21.78 10.11
CA TYR A 242 0.14 -20.31 10.02
C TYR A 242 -1.10 -19.64 9.42
N GLY A 243 -1.96 -20.38 8.73
CA GLY A 243 -3.21 -19.85 8.19
C GLY A 243 -4.20 -19.47 9.29
N VAL A 244 -5.08 -18.51 9.01
CA VAL A 244 -6.11 -18.05 9.94
C VAL A 244 -7.47 -18.49 9.44
N GLY A 245 -8.15 -19.32 10.23
CA GLY A 245 -9.56 -19.71 10.06
C GLY A 245 -10.44 -19.06 11.14
N GLU A 246 -11.75 -19.27 11.03
CA GLU A 246 -12.74 -18.71 11.96
C GLU A 246 -12.47 -19.10 13.42
N GLU A 247 -12.02 -20.34 13.65
CA GLU A 247 -11.68 -20.86 14.97
C GLU A 247 -10.53 -20.10 15.65
N HIS A 248 -9.72 -19.38 14.86
CA HIS A 248 -8.61 -18.58 15.38
C HIS A 248 -9.05 -17.14 15.71
N LEU A 249 -10.05 -16.60 15.01
CA LEU A 249 -10.54 -15.23 15.25
C LEU A 249 -11.16 -15.06 16.65
N LYS A 250 -11.55 -16.15 17.34
CA LYS A 250 -12.01 -16.09 18.74
C LYS A 250 -10.98 -15.53 19.72
N TYR A 251 -9.68 -15.52 19.37
CA TYR A 251 -8.65 -14.90 20.18
C TYR A 251 -8.54 -13.38 19.96
N ALA A 252 -9.02 -12.88 18.84
CA ALA A 252 -9.02 -11.46 18.52
C ALA A 252 -10.12 -10.70 19.31
N ASP A 253 -10.09 -9.37 19.21
CA ASP A 253 -11.16 -8.55 19.74
C ASP A 253 -12.49 -8.91 19.06
N LYS A 254 -13.61 -8.86 19.81
CA LYS A 254 -14.95 -9.19 19.29
C LYS A 254 -15.37 -8.33 18.09
N ASP A 255 -14.87 -7.08 18.02
CA ASP A 255 -15.13 -6.13 16.95
C ASP A 255 -14.01 -6.09 15.92
N CYS A 256 -13.11 -7.10 15.91
CA CYS A 256 -11.99 -7.16 15.02
C CYS A 256 -12.41 -7.13 13.54
N ILE A 257 -11.57 -6.52 12.71
CA ILE A 257 -11.70 -6.58 11.25
C ILE A 257 -10.59 -7.42 10.63
N VAL A 258 -10.94 -8.12 9.56
CA VAL A 258 -9.98 -8.89 8.76
C VAL A 258 -9.62 -8.10 7.50
N MET A 259 -8.33 -8.00 7.22
CA MET A 259 -7.77 -7.25 6.09
C MET A 259 -6.77 -8.09 5.31
N HIS A 260 -6.59 -7.75 4.04
CA HIS A 260 -5.58 -8.36 3.17
C HIS A 260 -5.26 -7.46 1.98
N PRO A 261 -3.99 -7.16 1.66
CA PRO A 261 -3.63 -6.26 0.57
C PRO A 261 -3.90 -6.83 -0.84
N GLY A 262 -4.23 -8.14 -0.91
CA GLY A 262 -4.50 -8.87 -2.16
C GLY A 262 -3.27 -9.04 -3.09
N PRO A 263 -3.30 -10.06 -3.98
CA PRO A 263 -4.34 -11.09 -4.09
C PRO A 263 -4.32 -12.06 -2.90
N VAL A 264 -5.47 -12.63 -2.56
CA VAL A 264 -5.57 -13.62 -1.49
C VAL A 264 -5.41 -15.02 -2.10
N ASN A 265 -4.60 -15.88 -1.47
CA ASN A 265 -4.60 -17.31 -1.74
C ASN A 265 -5.57 -17.98 -0.76
N ARG A 266 -6.83 -18.17 -1.19
CA ARG A 266 -7.90 -18.76 -0.36
C ARG A 266 -7.48 -20.13 0.16
N GLY A 267 -7.65 -20.35 1.47
CA GLY A 267 -7.28 -21.59 2.13
C GLY A 267 -5.78 -21.74 2.44
N VAL A 268 -4.98 -20.71 2.20
CA VAL A 268 -3.55 -20.68 2.58
C VAL A 268 -3.32 -19.75 3.76
N GLU A 269 -3.30 -18.42 3.54
CA GLU A 269 -3.12 -17.44 4.62
C GLU A 269 -4.41 -17.14 5.38
N LEU A 270 -5.54 -17.16 4.68
CA LEU A 270 -6.88 -16.99 5.25
C LEU A 270 -7.82 -18.04 4.64
N THR A 271 -8.70 -18.61 5.45
CA THR A 271 -9.74 -19.52 4.96
C THR A 271 -10.86 -18.73 4.23
N SER A 272 -11.67 -19.41 3.43
CA SER A 272 -12.71 -18.74 2.64
C SER A 272 -13.80 -18.13 3.51
N ASP A 273 -14.19 -18.79 4.59
CA ASP A 273 -15.13 -18.31 5.58
C ASP A 273 -14.68 -16.99 6.22
N VAL A 274 -13.39 -16.86 6.55
CA VAL A 274 -12.80 -15.61 7.09
C VAL A 274 -12.77 -14.49 6.04
N ILE A 275 -12.47 -14.83 4.79
CA ILE A 275 -12.42 -13.85 3.69
C ILE A 275 -13.81 -13.30 3.37
N ASP A 276 -14.84 -14.15 3.43
CA ASP A 276 -16.21 -13.84 3.04
C ASP A 276 -17.08 -13.41 4.24
N ALA A 277 -16.52 -13.32 5.45
CA ALA A 277 -17.22 -12.90 6.67
C ALA A 277 -17.56 -11.38 6.66
N ASP A 278 -18.56 -10.99 7.43
CA ASP A 278 -19.04 -9.59 7.53
C ASP A 278 -17.98 -8.61 8.08
N ASN A 279 -17.09 -9.11 8.93
CA ASN A 279 -15.98 -8.34 9.47
C ASN A 279 -14.76 -8.25 8.52
N SER A 280 -14.82 -8.92 7.37
CA SER A 280 -13.80 -8.79 6.33
C SER A 280 -13.91 -7.44 5.62
N LYS A 281 -12.79 -6.71 5.54
CA LYS A 281 -12.71 -5.40 4.88
C LYS A 281 -11.90 -5.44 3.58
N ILE A 282 -11.64 -6.64 3.06
CA ILE A 282 -10.79 -6.84 1.88
C ILE A 282 -11.33 -6.12 0.64
N THR A 283 -12.65 -6.20 0.39
CA THR A 283 -13.28 -5.50 -0.72
C THR A 283 -13.34 -3.99 -0.48
N GLU A 284 -13.60 -3.58 0.77
CA GLU A 284 -13.64 -2.16 1.15
C GLU A 284 -12.27 -1.48 0.99
N GLN A 285 -11.16 -2.20 1.27
CA GLN A 285 -9.81 -1.72 1.01
C GLN A 285 -9.61 -1.33 -0.47
N VAL A 286 -10.25 -2.03 -1.40
CA VAL A 286 -10.13 -1.72 -2.84
C VAL A 286 -10.76 -0.36 -3.16
N LEU A 287 -11.97 -0.09 -2.65
CA LEU A 287 -12.64 1.21 -2.81
C LEU A 287 -11.87 2.33 -2.11
N ASN A 288 -11.44 2.08 -0.87
CA ASN A 288 -10.63 3.00 -0.09
C ASN A 288 -9.32 3.34 -0.79
N GLY A 289 -8.76 2.37 -1.51
CA GLY A 289 -7.58 2.56 -2.35
C GLY A 289 -7.78 3.60 -3.46
N VAL A 290 -8.94 3.65 -4.08
CA VAL A 290 -9.25 4.70 -5.08
C VAL A 290 -9.35 6.05 -4.40
N ALA A 291 -10.09 6.17 -3.28
CA ALA A 291 -10.26 7.42 -2.55
C ALA A 291 -8.95 8.01 -2.04
N VAL A 292 -8.09 7.18 -1.43
CA VAL A 292 -6.76 7.59 -0.94
C VAL A 292 -5.85 8.04 -2.07
N ARG A 293 -5.87 7.35 -3.22
CA ARG A 293 -5.09 7.74 -4.39
C ARG A 293 -5.60 9.03 -5.03
N MET A 294 -6.92 9.26 -5.04
CA MET A 294 -7.48 10.56 -5.44
C MET A 294 -6.98 11.67 -4.52
N ALA A 295 -7.05 11.48 -3.21
CA ALA A 295 -6.56 12.45 -2.23
C ALA A 295 -5.08 12.78 -2.43
N LEU A 296 -4.25 11.75 -2.58
CA LEU A 296 -2.81 11.90 -2.81
C LEU A 296 -2.51 12.68 -4.09
N LEU A 297 -3.10 12.29 -5.23
CA LEU A 297 -2.89 12.97 -6.51
C LEU A 297 -3.32 14.43 -6.44
N PHE A 298 -4.46 14.70 -5.82
CA PHE A 298 -4.95 16.07 -5.61
C PHE A 298 -3.98 16.92 -4.80
N LEU A 299 -3.48 16.40 -3.68
CA LEU A 299 -2.55 17.11 -2.79
C LEU A 299 -1.21 17.40 -3.47
N LEU A 300 -0.64 16.41 -4.17
CA LEU A 300 0.64 16.58 -4.87
C LEU A 300 0.57 17.67 -5.96
N VAL A 301 -0.47 17.64 -6.77
CA VAL A 301 -0.64 18.64 -7.85
C VAL A 301 -0.94 20.04 -7.28
N LYS A 302 -1.77 20.13 -6.23
CA LYS A 302 -2.08 21.40 -5.56
C LYS A 302 -0.83 22.06 -4.96
N ASN A 303 0.06 21.29 -4.34
CA ASN A 303 1.30 21.83 -3.76
C ASN A 303 2.24 22.40 -4.82
N ARG A 304 2.36 21.78 -5.98
CA ARG A 304 3.15 22.31 -7.11
C ARG A 304 2.65 23.67 -7.57
N GLN A 305 1.34 23.85 -7.69
CA GLN A 305 0.73 25.14 -8.07
C GLN A 305 1.00 26.26 -7.06
N GLY A 306 1.12 25.93 -5.78
CA GLY A 306 1.47 26.88 -4.73
C GLY A 306 2.94 27.30 -4.78
N GLY A 307 3.85 26.40 -5.20
CA GLY A 307 5.28 26.70 -5.39
C GLY A 307 5.54 27.56 -6.63
N GLU A 308 4.89 27.26 -7.75
CA GLU A 308 5.04 28.02 -9.02
C GLU A 308 4.52 29.48 -8.96
N LYS A 309 3.71 29.83 -7.95
CA LYS A 309 3.23 31.22 -7.74
C LYS A 309 4.13 32.06 -6.86
N ASN A 310 5.14 31.46 -6.23
CA ASN A 310 6.06 32.14 -5.33
C ASN A 310 7.49 32.26 -5.91
N GLU A 311 7.72 31.77 -7.13
CA GLU A 311 8.89 32.03 -7.98
C GLU A 311 8.57 33.11 -9.04
#